data_9d2304d182cf2191b92f2e89d5543f9f
#
_entry.id   9d2304d182cf2191b92f2e89d5543f9f
#
_cell.length_a   1.000
_cell.length_b   1.000
_cell.length_c   1.000
_cell.angle_alpha   90.00
_cell.angle_beta   90.00
_cell.angle_gamma   90.00
#
_symmetry.space_group_name_H-M   'P 1'
#
loop_
_entity.id
_entity.type
_entity.pdbx_description
1 polymer ?
#
loop_
_entity_poly.entity_id
_entity_poly.type
_entity_poly.pdbx_seq_one_letter_code
_entity_poly.pdbx_strand_id
1 'polypeptide(L)'
;PGASTTTRSGTKVIIERDVTRIMDSSTVGIPKGSSDYYHLKVKYAMRVTYTGEFVHAAPWSERSQGSANVSHGCVGLSTENARWLFNFCAAGDPVINSGSNRMFKPDEGIGCWCYDWSGWQKLSAV
;
A
#
# COMPACT_ATOMS: atom_id res chain seq x y z
N PRO A 1 -11.41 10.22 -2.52
CA PRO A 1 -10.00 10.09 -2.91
C PRO A 1 -9.78 10.54 -4.34
N GLY A 2 -8.84 11.45 -4.56
CA GLY A 2 -8.49 11.96 -5.88
C GLY A 2 -7.27 11.24 -6.48
N ALA A 3 -6.76 11.76 -7.59
CA ALA A 3 -5.58 11.20 -8.27
C ALA A 3 -4.33 11.14 -7.39
N SER A 4 -4.21 12.03 -6.42
CA SER A 4 -3.10 12.08 -5.46
C SER A 4 -3.16 10.99 -4.37
N THR A 5 -4.29 10.29 -4.26
CA THR A 5 -4.52 9.22 -3.27
C THR A 5 -4.71 7.84 -3.90
N THR A 6 -4.52 7.71 -5.21
CA THR A 6 -4.59 6.42 -5.89
C THR A 6 -3.42 5.51 -5.48
N THR A 7 -3.63 4.20 -5.56
CA THR A 7 -2.57 3.21 -5.35
C THR A 7 -1.44 3.47 -6.35
N ARG A 8 -0.21 3.51 -5.86
CA ARG A 8 0.96 3.70 -6.73
C ARG A 8 1.17 2.49 -7.62
N SER A 9 1.41 2.72 -8.92
CA SER A 9 1.80 1.67 -9.86
C SER A 9 3.29 1.33 -9.70
N GLY A 10 3.62 0.09 -9.93
CA GLY A 10 4.99 -0.42 -9.88
C GLY A 10 5.09 -1.73 -9.11
N THR A 11 6.30 -2.24 -8.99
CA THR A 11 6.60 -3.44 -8.21
C THR A 11 6.97 -3.04 -6.79
N LYS A 12 6.18 -3.50 -5.85
CA LYS A 12 6.37 -3.30 -4.41
C LYS A 12 6.66 -4.64 -3.75
N VAL A 13 7.05 -4.61 -2.50
CA VAL A 13 7.30 -5.80 -1.69
C VAL A 13 6.49 -5.72 -0.41
N ILE A 14 5.92 -6.83 0.02
CA ILE A 14 5.29 -6.92 1.34
C ILE A 14 6.37 -6.71 2.41
N ILE A 15 6.26 -5.63 3.16
CA ILE A 15 7.24 -5.21 4.18
C ILE A 15 6.88 -5.83 5.54
N GLU A 16 5.59 -5.79 5.89
CA GLU A 16 5.06 -6.25 7.16
C GLU A 16 3.72 -6.95 6.95
N ARG A 17 3.39 -7.88 7.86
CA ARG A 17 2.13 -8.61 7.85
C ARG A 17 1.56 -8.66 9.25
N ASP A 18 0.31 -8.25 9.40
CA ASP A 18 -0.42 -8.27 10.67
C ASP A 18 -1.80 -8.87 10.49
N VAL A 19 -2.18 -9.83 11.33
CA VAL A 19 -3.56 -10.37 11.34
C VAL A 19 -4.57 -9.26 11.67
N THR A 20 -4.17 -8.36 12.57
CA THR A 20 -4.96 -7.18 12.95
C THR A 20 -4.02 -5.99 13.06
N ARG A 21 -4.39 -4.88 12.41
CA ARG A 21 -3.62 -3.63 12.45
C ARG A 21 -4.51 -2.43 12.66
N ILE A 22 -4.02 -1.47 13.45
CA ILE A 22 -4.62 -0.15 13.53
C ILE A 22 -3.90 0.74 12.51
N MET A 23 -4.67 1.27 11.57
CA MET A 23 -4.21 2.22 10.57
C MET A 23 -4.60 3.62 11.01
N ASP A 24 -3.63 4.42 11.37
CA ASP A 24 -3.80 5.82 11.78
C ASP A 24 -3.07 6.72 10.77
N SER A 25 -3.83 7.52 10.05
CA SER A 25 -3.29 8.38 8.99
C SER A 25 -2.37 9.49 9.51
N SER A 26 -2.38 9.78 10.80
CA SER A 26 -1.43 10.73 11.39
C SER A 26 0.01 10.23 11.30
N THR A 27 0.21 8.92 11.25
CA THR A 27 1.55 8.32 11.09
C THR A 27 2.14 8.47 9.69
N VAL A 28 1.32 8.87 8.73
CA VAL A 28 1.72 9.09 7.32
C VAL A 28 1.47 10.54 6.86
N GLY A 29 1.39 11.46 7.81
CA GLY A 29 1.36 12.89 7.54
C GLY A 29 -0.03 13.51 7.37
N ILE A 30 -1.11 12.78 7.62
CA ILE A 30 -2.48 13.33 7.62
C ILE A 30 -2.90 13.59 9.06
N PRO A 31 -2.93 14.88 9.51
CA PRO A 31 -3.18 15.20 10.92
C PRO A 31 -4.64 14.91 11.32
N LYS A 32 -4.84 14.69 12.62
CA LYS A 32 -6.17 14.36 13.19
C LYS A 32 -7.27 15.39 12.93
N GLY A 33 -6.91 16.63 12.63
CA GLY A 33 -7.89 17.66 12.27
C GLY A 33 -8.23 17.76 10.79
N SER A 34 -7.61 16.94 9.94
CA SER A 34 -7.87 16.93 8.50
C SER A 34 -9.17 16.21 8.17
N SER A 35 -9.86 16.65 7.12
CA SER A 35 -11.00 15.92 6.54
C SER A 35 -10.65 14.55 6.00
N ASP A 36 -9.38 14.33 5.68
CA ASP A 36 -8.85 13.06 5.16
C ASP A 36 -8.31 12.15 6.27
N TYR A 37 -8.43 12.55 7.54
CA TYR A 37 -7.98 11.74 8.66
C TYR A 37 -8.81 10.46 8.80
N TYR A 38 -8.13 9.35 9.02
CA TYR A 38 -8.76 8.08 9.36
C TYR A 38 -8.00 7.34 10.48
N HIS A 39 -8.75 6.57 11.24
CA HIS A 39 -8.24 5.66 12.27
C HIS A 39 -9.07 4.38 12.19
N LEU A 40 -8.50 3.31 11.65
CA LEU A 40 -9.21 2.09 11.30
C LEU A 40 -8.50 0.86 11.88
N LYS A 41 -9.29 -0.05 12.41
CA LYS A 41 -8.83 -1.40 12.74
C LYS A 41 -9.14 -2.33 11.56
N VAL A 42 -8.10 -2.86 10.94
CA VAL A 42 -8.23 -3.72 9.76
C VAL A 42 -7.67 -5.11 10.01
N LYS A 43 -8.20 -6.08 9.29
CA LYS A 43 -7.76 -7.48 9.33
C LYS A 43 -6.89 -7.81 8.13
N TYR A 44 -5.98 -8.77 8.32
CA TYR A 44 -5.14 -9.32 7.26
C TYR A 44 -4.38 -8.25 6.48
N ALA A 45 -3.70 -7.37 7.22
CA ALA A 45 -2.98 -6.25 6.67
C ALA A 45 -1.58 -6.66 6.19
N MET A 46 -1.28 -6.33 4.95
CA MET A 46 0.02 -6.51 4.33
C MET A 46 0.52 -5.14 3.86
N ARG A 47 1.54 -4.62 4.51
CA ARG A 47 2.12 -3.32 4.17
C ARG A 47 3.01 -3.43 2.95
N VAL A 48 2.85 -2.53 2.00
CA VAL A 48 3.63 -2.51 0.76
C VAL A 48 4.42 -1.22 0.53
N THR A 49 4.11 -0.14 1.27
CA THR A 49 4.91 1.09 1.27
C THR A 49 5.05 1.67 2.67
N TYR A 50 6.11 2.45 2.90
CA TYR A 50 6.28 3.22 4.12
C TYR A 50 5.32 4.41 4.20
N THR A 51 4.75 4.81 3.07
CA THR A 51 3.77 5.89 2.94
C THR A 51 2.35 5.47 3.30
N GLY A 52 2.14 4.24 3.78
CA GLY A 52 0.87 3.76 4.31
C GLY A 52 -0.02 3.02 3.32
N GLU A 53 0.50 2.51 2.22
CA GLU A 53 -0.26 1.61 1.34
C GLU A 53 -0.20 0.17 1.88
N PHE A 54 -1.39 -0.41 2.01
CA PHE A 54 -1.60 -1.79 2.47
C PHE A 54 -2.53 -2.53 1.50
N VAL A 55 -2.41 -3.84 1.47
CA VAL A 55 -3.46 -4.74 1.03
C VAL A 55 -4.11 -5.30 2.28
N HIS A 56 -5.42 -5.18 2.43
CA HIS A 56 -6.11 -5.58 3.66
C HIS A 56 -7.59 -5.90 3.44
N ALA A 57 -8.22 -6.50 4.43
CA ALA A 57 -9.67 -6.68 4.44
C ALA A 57 -10.38 -5.32 4.60
N ALA A 58 -11.34 -5.06 3.75
CA ALA A 58 -12.18 -3.85 3.77
C ALA A 58 -13.66 -4.23 3.55
N PRO A 59 -14.29 -4.91 4.50
CA PRO A 59 -15.67 -5.39 4.34
C PRO A 59 -16.68 -4.25 4.15
N TRP A 60 -16.37 -3.04 4.62
CA TRP A 60 -17.22 -1.86 4.46
C TRP A 60 -17.29 -1.31 3.02
N SER A 61 -16.39 -1.75 2.14
CA SER A 61 -16.30 -1.23 0.77
C SER A 61 -16.45 -2.31 -0.31
N GLU A 62 -16.91 -3.50 0.03
CA GLU A 62 -16.98 -4.64 -0.91
C GLU A 62 -17.75 -4.30 -2.19
N ARG A 63 -18.84 -3.53 -2.09
CA ARG A 63 -19.63 -3.11 -3.25
C ARG A 63 -18.91 -2.17 -4.22
N SER A 64 -17.86 -1.50 -3.76
CA SER A 64 -17.05 -0.57 -4.55
C SER A 64 -15.78 -1.19 -5.09
N GLN A 65 -15.40 -2.38 -4.59
CA GLN A 65 -14.17 -3.05 -5.00
C GLN A 65 -14.23 -3.43 -6.47
N GLY A 66 -13.18 -3.09 -7.19
CA GLY A 66 -13.09 -3.29 -8.64
C GLY A 66 -13.83 -2.26 -9.49
N SER A 67 -14.57 -1.31 -8.90
CA SER A 67 -15.38 -0.32 -9.64
C SER A 67 -15.10 1.12 -9.26
N ALA A 68 -14.68 1.41 -8.03
CA ALA A 68 -14.44 2.78 -7.57
C ALA A 68 -13.27 2.87 -6.58
N ASN A 69 -12.54 3.97 -6.63
CA ASN A 69 -11.49 4.31 -5.67
C ASN A 69 -12.10 4.93 -4.41
N VAL A 70 -12.13 4.19 -3.33
CA VAL A 70 -12.72 4.61 -2.04
C VAL A 70 -11.72 4.61 -0.89
N SER A 71 -10.42 4.45 -1.20
CA SER A 71 -9.34 4.44 -0.23
C SER A 71 -8.33 5.58 -0.48
N HIS A 72 -7.35 5.72 0.43
CA HIS A 72 -6.22 6.63 0.31
C HIS A 72 -4.96 5.93 -0.26
N GLY A 73 -5.17 4.94 -1.15
CA GLY A 73 -4.10 4.19 -1.81
C GLY A 73 -4.00 2.72 -1.41
N CYS A 74 -4.72 2.29 -0.37
CA CYS A 74 -4.79 0.88 0.01
C CYS A 74 -5.61 0.06 -0.99
N VAL A 75 -5.28 -1.21 -1.11
CA VAL A 75 -6.07 -2.19 -1.86
C VAL A 75 -6.97 -2.95 -0.90
N GLY A 76 -8.26 -2.66 -0.98
CA GLY A 76 -9.30 -3.30 -0.15
C GLY A 76 -9.80 -4.60 -0.78
N LEU A 77 -9.90 -5.64 0.02
CA LEU A 77 -10.44 -6.94 -0.37
C LEU A 77 -11.60 -7.32 0.55
N SER A 78 -12.45 -8.26 0.12
CA SER A 78 -13.35 -8.93 1.05
C SER A 78 -12.53 -9.62 2.16
N THR A 79 -13.14 -9.83 3.32
CA THR A 79 -12.44 -10.47 4.44
C THR A 79 -11.94 -11.87 4.06
N GLU A 80 -12.73 -12.63 3.32
CA GLU A 80 -12.38 -13.98 2.86
C GLU A 80 -11.17 -13.94 1.92
N ASN A 81 -11.18 -13.06 0.91
CA ASN A 81 -10.09 -12.92 -0.05
C ASN A 81 -8.82 -12.40 0.62
N ALA A 82 -8.94 -11.44 1.55
CA ALA A 82 -7.80 -10.91 2.30
C ALA A 82 -7.15 -12.00 3.16
N ARG A 83 -7.96 -12.84 3.82
CA ARG A 83 -7.46 -13.97 4.61
C ARG A 83 -6.74 -14.99 3.74
N TRP A 84 -7.32 -15.33 2.59
CA TRP A 84 -6.69 -16.26 1.64
C TRP A 84 -5.34 -15.73 1.16
N LEU A 85 -5.30 -14.48 0.73
CA LEU A 85 -4.07 -13.84 0.24
C LEU A 85 -3.01 -13.72 1.34
N PHE A 86 -3.43 -13.36 2.55
CA PHE A 86 -2.55 -13.26 3.71
C PHE A 86 -1.87 -14.59 4.04
N ASN A 87 -2.62 -15.70 3.94
CA ASN A 87 -2.08 -17.04 4.19
C ASN A 87 -1.21 -17.54 3.03
N PHE A 88 -1.46 -17.05 1.80
CA PHE A 88 -0.68 -17.41 0.61
C PHE A 88 0.64 -16.65 0.53
N CYS A 89 0.67 -15.38 0.89
CA CYS A 89 1.83 -14.49 0.76
C CYS A 89 2.70 -14.48 2.01
N ALA A 90 3.96 -14.09 1.84
CA ALA A 90 4.91 -13.86 2.91
C ALA A 90 5.53 -12.46 2.79
N ALA A 91 6.15 -11.95 3.87
CA ALA A 91 6.99 -10.77 3.80
C ALA A 91 8.14 -11.02 2.79
N GLY A 92 8.42 -10.05 1.96
CA GLY A 92 9.36 -10.17 0.84
C GLY A 92 8.72 -10.52 -0.49
N ASP A 93 7.47 -10.97 -0.52
CA ASP A 93 6.79 -11.27 -1.78
C ASP A 93 6.49 -9.99 -2.58
N PRO A 94 6.67 -10.01 -3.92
CA PRO A 94 6.37 -8.87 -4.76
C PRO A 94 4.87 -8.67 -4.93
N VAL A 95 4.47 -7.40 -4.97
CA VAL A 95 3.11 -6.97 -5.31
C VAL A 95 3.20 -5.95 -6.44
N ILE A 96 2.65 -6.28 -7.58
CA ILE A 96 2.71 -5.45 -8.78
C ILE A 96 1.35 -4.76 -8.96
N ASN A 97 1.37 -3.43 -8.94
CA ASN A 97 0.21 -2.61 -9.27
C ASN A 97 0.43 -1.93 -10.62
N SER A 98 -0.61 -1.84 -11.42
CA SER A 98 -0.59 -1.15 -12.72
C SER A 98 -1.87 -0.36 -12.95
N GLY A 99 -1.83 0.56 -13.92
CA GLY A 99 -3.01 1.31 -14.33
C GLY A 99 -3.24 2.62 -13.59
N SER A 100 -2.42 2.99 -12.63
CA SER A 100 -2.42 4.30 -11.98
C SER A 100 -1.36 5.21 -12.59
N ASN A 101 -1.67 6.50 -12.69
CA ASN A 101 -0.70 7.53 -13.10
C ASN A 101 0.27 7.91 -11.98
N ARG A 102 0.02 7.46 -10.77
CA ARG A 102 0.88 7.68 -9.61
C ARG A 102 1.89 6.56 -9.52
N MET A 103 3.17 6.88 -9.65
CA MET A 103 4.23 5.87 -9.68
C MET A 103 4.87 5.68 -8.31
N PHE A 104 5.14 4.42 -7.98
CA PHE A 104 5.94 4.03 -6.82
C PHE A 104 7.39 4.49 -7.00
N LYS A 105 7.94 5.13 -5.96
CA LYS A 105 9.32 5.61 -5.92
C LYS A 105 10.19 4.74 -5.01
N PRO A 106 11.51 4.67 -5.24
CA PRO A 106 12.41 3.80 -4.49
C PRO A 106 12.44 4.03 -2.99
N ASP A 107 12.23 5.26 -2.53
CA ASP A 107 12.24 5.66 -1.12
C ASP A 107 10.89 5.45 -0.40
N GLU A 108 9.85 5.07 -1.12
CA GLU A 108 8.51 4.85 -0.57
C GLU A 108 8.30 3.44 -0.01
N GLY A 109 9.30 2.57 -0.16
CA GLY A 109 9.27 1.20 0.32
C GLY A 109 10.58 0.47 -0.01
N ILE A 110 10.53 -0.85 -0.12
CA ILE A 110 11.65 -1.63 -0.64
C ILE A 110 11.56 -1.57 -2.18
N GLY A 111 12.38 -0.73 -2.79
CA GLY A 111 12.26 -0.39 -4.20
C GLY A 111 13.59 -0.22 -4.93
N CYS A 112 14.62 -0.93 -4.53
CA CYS A 112 15.95 -0.82 -5.13
C CYS A 112 15.97 -1.11 -6.65
N TRP A 113 15.07 -1.93 -7.16
CA TRP A 113 14.92 -2.22 -8.59
C TRP A 113 14.31 -1.08 -9.42
N CYS A 114 13.86 0.00 -8.82
CA CYS A 114 13.44 1.21 -9.54
C CYS A 114 14.62 1.96 -10.16
N TYR A 115 15.84 1.67 -9.75
CA TYR A 115 17.05 2.22 -10.33
C TYR A 115 17.62 1.29 -11.39
N ASP A 116 18.03 1.85 -12.53
CA ASP A 116 18.92 1.18 -13.48
C ASP A 116 20.37 1.21 -12.96
N TRP A 117 21.28 0.60 -13.70
CA TRP A 117 22.70 0.55 -13.32
C TRP A 117 23.30 1.96 -13.18
N SER A 118 22.98 2.86 -14.09
CA SER A 118 23.45 4.26 -14.05
C SER A 118 22.93 4.99 -12.81
N GLY A 119 21.64 4.80 -12.45
CA GLY A 119 21.05 5.34 -11.23
C GLY A 119 21.74 4.82 -9.97
N TRP A 120 22.02 3.53 -9.93
CA TRP A 120 22.76 2.89 -8.83
C TRP A 120 24.15 3.50 -8.65
N GLN A 121 24.90 3.66 -9.72
CA GLN A 121 26.24 4.24 -9.67
C GLN A 121 26.24 5.67 -9.11
N LYS A 122 25.21 6.47 -9.42
CA LYS A 122 25.07 7.84 -8.89
C LYS A 122 24.80 7.88 -7.39
N LEU A 123 24.16 6.83 -6.85
CA LEU A 123 23.85 6.72 -5.43
C LEU A 123 24.97 6.04 -4.63
N SER A 124 25.89 5.38 -5.31
CA SER A 124 27.03 4.73 -4.68
C SER A 124 28.03 5.74 -4.15
N ALA A 125 28.53 5.50 -2.94
CA ALA A 125 29.58 6.30 -2.34
C ALA A 125 30.99 5.97 -2.85
N VAL A 126 31.08 5.07 -3.80
CA VAL A 126 32.33 4.57 -4.36
C VAL A 126 32.54 5.09 -5.77
#